data_17b50abbd180a1940bdb4eb882fb185d
#
_entry.id   17b50abbd180a1940bdb4eb882fb185d
#
_cell.length_a   1.000
_cell.length_b   1.000
_cell.length_c   1.000
_cell.angle_alpha   90.00
_cell.angle_beta   90.00
_cell.angle_gamma   90.00
#
_symmetry.space_group_name_H-M   'P 1'
#
loop_
_entity.id
_entity.type
_entity.pdbx_description
1 polymer ?
#
loop_
_entity_poly.entity_id
_entity_poly.type
_entity_poly.pdbx_seq_one_letter_code
_entity_poly.pdbx_strand_id
1 'polypeptide(L)'
;MWNGKCHMQTSPSFIHQRSSSLSIVHQPHHHSQPQQHYQPHSHQPDITSLRSVSSEDVSGAAKGKCCSAAARNPAIKTGRRIQLFQMIILPFIPILALIVQTSVILHNLLIYRMEVSDIETQVTIATDLGKVVTRLQLERSEVAFYVFTNGSHTRSNLTQRFAITDQALNNMTTWSEVSVPSHDDEDIGVMLNRTEFLSRLNDFRDKISSEESSIAEVMNWYTSITRGMLNHLTEQIKETDNSGVWRYLLGFKNLLRSIECIGIATSYGIKYFGRGVLGTEAYVAYIKHDSLGKDLLNGTLNYVPSLFDIYRNLNLSKADYGNLKNWSNIILKNRKKSPSVEDSIDYYDLMAKYVDELRKLQRELRIKIRCLVIRFAKKLFLYYLH
;
A
#
# COMPACT_ATOMS: atom_id res chain seq x y z
N MET A 1 18.33 -9.50 11.11
CA MET A 1 19.42 -8.49 11.09
C MET A 1 19.15 -7.52 9.94
N TRP A 2 18.54 -6.38 10.21
CA TRP A 2 18.17 -5.37 9.24
C TRP A 2 18.74 -4.02 9.67
N ASN A 3 19.98 -3.73 9.25
CA ASN A 3 20.61 -2.40 9.40
C ASN A 3 20.77 -1.77 8.02
N GLY A 4 19.66 -1.32 7.43
CA GLY A 4 19.65 -0.43 6.28
C GLY A 4 19.25 0.97 6.73
N LYS A 5 20.15 1.94 6.61
CA LYS A 5 19.91 3.35 6.94
C LYS A 5 18.80 3.92 6.04
N CYS A 6 17.59 4.13 6.59
CA CYS A 6 16.55 4.92 5.94
C CYS A 6 16.89 6.42 6.05
N HIS A 7 17.76 6.91 5.18
CA HIS A 7 18.00 8.34 5.00
C HIS A 7 16.95 8.89 4.03
N MET A 8 15.91 9.51 4.56
CA MET A 8 15.05 10.41 3.80
C MET A 8 15.39 11.84 4.17
N GLN A 9 15.76 12.63 3.16
CA GLN A 9 15.80 14.08 3.27
C GLN A 9 14.40 14.57 3.66
N THR A 10 14.31 15.25 4.79
CA THR A 10 13.14 16.00 5.22
C THR A 10 13.06 17.25 4.36
N SER A 11 12.12 17.30 3.43
CA SER A 11 11.72 18.55 2.78
C SER A 11 10.96 19.43 3.77
N PRO A 12 11.17 20.76 3.79
CA PRO A 12 10.49 21.64 4.72
C PRO A 12 9.01 21.78 4.38
N SER A 13 8.23 21.87 5.42
CA SER A 13 6.80 22.13 5.47
C SER A 13 6.40 23.34 4.64
N PHE A 14 5.54 23.15 3.63
CA PHE A 14 4.77 24.24 3.04
C PHE A 14 3.64 24.64 3.99
N ILE A 15 3.82 25.82 4.59
CA ILE A 15 2.83 26.59 5.30
C ILE A 15 1.88 27.21 4.28
N HIS A 16 0.60 27.08 4.56
CA HIS A 16 -0.56 27.77 4.03
C HIS A 16 -0.30 29.11 3.30
N GLN A 17 -0.82 29.19 2.09
CA GLN A 17 -1.44 30.42 1.61
C GLN A 17 -2.79 30.11 0.98
N ARG A 18 -3.81 30.51 1.70
CA ARG A 18 -5.21 30.60 1.26
C ARG A 18 -5.44 32.05 0.86
N SER A 19 -5.72 32.32 -0.39
CA SER A 19 -6.38 33.54 -0.84
C SER A 19 -7.65 33.15 -1.59
N SER A 20 -8.73 33.43 -0.93
CA SER A 20 -9.91 34.25 -1.23
C SER A 20 -10.26 34.47 -2.70
N SER A 21 -11.44 34.03 -3.07
CA SER A 21 -12.59 34.87 -3.41
C SER A 21 -13.64 34.07 -4.18
N LEU A 22 -14.87 34.08 -3.74
CA LEU A 22 -16.00 34.69 -4.46
C LEU A 22 -17.29 34.56 -3.65
N SER A 23 -17.86 35.72 -3.42
CA SER A 23 -19.15 36.10 -2.88
C SER A 23 -20.33 35.58 -3.70
N ILE A 24 -21.48 35.44 -3.05
CA ILE A 24 -22.82 35.96 -3.41
C ILE A 24 -23.82 35.43 -2.34
N VAL A 25 -24.27 36.33 -1.46
CA VAL A 25 -25.57 37.01 -1.28
C VAL A 25 -26.78 36.10 -1.05
N HIS A 26 -27.34 36.11 0.16
CA HIS A 26 -28.63 36.67 0.56
C HIS A 26 -28.93 36.53 2.05
N GLN A 27 -29.19 37.66 2.68
CA GLN A 27 -29.88 37.92 3.95
C GLN A 27 -31.41 38.04 3.67
N PRO A 28 -32.35 38.33 4.64
CA PRO A 28 -32.28 38.38 6.12
C PRO A 28 -33.55 37.82 6.85
N HIS A 29 -33.59 37.82 8.18
CA HIS A 29 -34.64 38.40 9.06
C HIS A 29 -34.48 37.89 10.51
N HIS A 30 -34.17 38.81 11.38
CA HIS A 30 -34.93 39.42 12.51
C HIS A 30 -35.46 38.44 13.62
N HIS A 31 -35.09 38.54 14.87
CA HIS A 31 -35.57 39.39 15.95
C HIS A 31 -34.84 39.05 17.28
N SER A 32 -34.18 40.02 17.86
CA SER A 32 -34.53 40.76 19.10
C SER A 32 -34.05 40.15 20.41
N GLN A 33 -33.07 40.82 20.97
CA GLN A 33 -32.76 40.93 22.40
C GLN A 33 -33.89 41.62 23.17
N PRO A 34 -33.95 41.62 24.55
CA PRO A 34 -33.06 42.49 25.30
C PRO A 34 -32.53 41.96 26.65
N GLN A 35 -31.50 42.69 27.09
CA GLN A 35 -30.85 42.74 28.38
C GLN A 35 -31.76 43.19 29.55
N GLN A 36 -31.34 42.86 30.78
CA GLN A 36 -31.28 43.73 31.99
C GLN A 36 -30.74 42.89 33.14
N HIS A 37 -29.58 43.19 33.67
CA HIS A 37 -29.20 44.15 34.69
C HIS A 37 -29.97 43.99 36.05
N TYR A 38 -29.32 43.60 37.15
CA TYR A 38 -28.99 44.42 38.32
C TYR A 38 -28.46 43.57 39.51
N GLN A 39 -27.37 43.97 40.08
CA GLN A 39 -26.85 43.72 41.43
C GLN A 39 -27.46 44.75 42.37
N PRO A 40 -27.05 44.85 43.66
CA PRO A 40 -26.98 43.93 44.78
C PRO A 40 -27.75 44.57 46.01
N HIS A 41 -27.91 43.87 47.14
CA HIS A 41 -27.88 44.54 48.46
C HIS A 41 -27.69 43.54 49.59
N SER A 42 -26.74 43.90 50.40
CA SER A 42 -26.42 43.56 51.77
C SER A 42 -27.57 43.70 52.74
N HIS A 43 -27.62 42.88 53.74
CA HIS A 43 -27.74 43.29 55.16
C HIS A 43 -27.67 42.07 56.08
N GLN A 44 -26.72 42.13 56.99
CA GLN A 44 -26.74 41.57 58.34
C GLN A 44 -27.20 42.69 59.24
N PRO A 45 -27.80 42.52 60.42
CA PRO A 45 -27.25 41.79 61.55
C PRO A 45 -28.23 41.19 62.57
N ASP A 46 -27.62 40.52 63.56
CA ASP A 46 -27.84 40.52 65.00
C ASP A 46 -28.90 39.64 65.70
N ILE A 47 -28.37 38.72 66.47
CA ILE A 47 -28.29 38.65 67.96
C ILE A 47 -29.53 38.17 68.71
N THR A 48 -29.24 37.14 69.53
CA THR A 48 -29.78 36.72 70.79
C THR A 48 -31.24 36.23 70.93
N SER A 49 -31.42 35.03 71.42
CA SER A 49 -31.66 34.79 72.86
C SER A 49 -31.96 33.31 73.14
N LEU A 50 -31.43 32.91 74.24
CA LEU A 50 -31.73 31.73 75.05
C LEU A 50 -33.22 31.57 75.36
N ARG A 51 -33.75 30.35 75.24
CA ARG A 51 -34.62 29.80 76.29
C ARG A 51 -34.79 28.30 76.18
N SER A 52 -34.41 27.66 77.27
CA SER A 52 -34.77 26.28 77.63
C SER A 52 -36.30 26.16 77.82
N VAL A 53 -36.82 24.97 77.53
CA VAL A 53 -37.74 24.23 78.44
C VAL A 53 -38.29 22.96 77.72
N SER A 54 -38.08 21.85 78.40
CA SER A 54 -38.84 20.61 78.65
C SER A 54 -39.72 19.96 77.59
N SER A 55 -39.40 18.69 77.47
CA SER A 55 -40.25 17.49 77.37
C SER A 55 -41.73 17.64 77.02
N GLU A 56 -42.16 16.90 76.04
CA GLU A 56 -43.15 15.82 76.19
C GLU A 56 -43.48 15.20 74.79
N ASP A 57 -43.64 13.94 74.86
CA ASP A 57 -44.16 12.94 73.90
C ASP A 57 -45.07 13.42 72.77
N VAL A 58 -44.86 12.93 71.60
CA VAL A 58 -45.89 12.28 70.77
C VAL A 58 -45.24 11.33 69.76
N SER A 59 -45.63 10.11 69.85
CA SER A 59 -45.39 9.02 68.89
C SER A 59 -45.86 9.36 67.48
N GLY A 60 -44.95 9.22 66.48
CA GLY A 60 -45.29 9.32 65.12
C GLY A 60 -44.31 8.41 64.29
N ALA A 61 -44.81 7.29 63.82
CA ALA A 61 -44.08 6.31 63.00
C ALA A 61 -43.56 6.94 61.77
N ALA A 62 -42.25 7.03 61.66
CA ALA A 62 -41.55 7.14 60.33
C ALA A 62 -40.49 6.02 60.22
N LYS A 63 -40.85 4.96 59.57
CA LYS A 63 -39.92 3.98 59.00
C LYS A 63 -39.03 4.69 58.00
N GLY A 64 -37.77 4.87 58.31
CA GLY A 64 -36.81 5.40 57.35
C GLY A 64 -35.41 5.56 57.91
N LYS A 65 -34.53 4.60 57.65
CA LYS A 65 -33.07 4.73 57.69
C LYS A 65 -32.38 4.77 59.06
N CYS A 66 -32.53 3.72 59.85
CA CYS A 66 -31.62 3.45 60.98
C CYS A 66 -30.55 2.41 60.75
N CYS A 67 -30.17 2.12 59.49
CA CYS A 67 -29.10 1.14 59.22
C CYS A 67 -27.69 1.74 59.11
N SER A 68 -27.52 3.07 59.09
CA SER A 68 -26.19 3.67 58.87
C SER A 68 -25.43 4.00 60.17
N ALA A 69 -26.11 4.24 61.29
CA ALA A 69 -25.45 4.58 62.53
C ALA A 69 -24.92 3.37 63.32
N ALA A 70 -25.63 2.24 63.30
CA ALA A 70 -25.18 1.00 63.93
C ALA A 70 -23.98 0.36 63.24
N ALA A 71 -23.83 0.59 61.93
CA ALA A 71 -22.70 0.06 61.14
C ALA A 71 -21.37 0.82 61.40
N ARG A 72 -21.42 2.05 61.97
CA ARG A 72 -20.24 2.87 62.30
C ARG A 72 -19.68 2.68 63.70
N ASN A 73 -20.34 1.91 64.57
CA ASN A 73 -19.91 1.78 65.93
C ASN A 73 -18.91 0.61 66.12
N PRO A 74 -17.60 0.87 66.41
CA PRO A 74 -16.56 -0.16 66.46
C PRO A 74 -16.73 -1.13 67.66
N ALA A 75 -17.68 -0.83 68.60
CA ALA A 75 -17.97 -1.68 69.77
C ALA A 75 -18.80 -2.94 69.41
N ILE A 76 -19.49 -2.95 68.28
CA ILE A 76 -20.35 -4.08 67.84
C ILE A 76 -19.58 -4.97 66.88
N LYS A 77 -19.68 -6.30 67.06
CA LYS A 77 -19.00 -7.31 66.17
C LYS A 77 -19.24 -7.05 64.67
N THR A 78 -20.41 -6.56 64.30
CA THR A 78 -20.80 -6.21 62.91
C THR A 78 -20.07 -4.95 62.44
N GLY A 79 -19.93 -3.92 63.27
CA GLY A 79 -19.22 -2.68 62.96
C GLY A 79 -17.72 -2.95 62.70
N ARG A 80 -17.11 -3.82 63.49
CA ARG A 80 -15.71 -4.22 63.32
C ARG A 80 -15.47 -4.97 62.01
N ARG A 81 -16.40 -5.84 61.59
CA ARG A 81 -16.32 -6.52 60.29
C ARG A 81 -16.46 -5.55 59.10
N ILE A 82 -17.36 -4.60 59.19
CA ILE A 82 -17.54 -3.58 58.15
C ILE A 82 -16.30 -2.68 58.07
N GLN A 83 -15.71 -2.31 59.18
CA GLN A 83 -14.50 -1.50 59.22
C GLN A 83 -13.28 -2.26 58.65
N LEU A 84 -13.14 -3.53 58.97
CA LEU A 84 -12.14 -4.44 58.35
C LEU A 84 -12.35 -4.57 56.82
N PHE A 85 -13.61 -4.76 56.40
CA PHE A 85 -13.96 -4.79 54.99
C PHE A 85 -13.60 -3.48 54.27
N GLN A 86 -13.89 -2.35 54.91
CA GLN A 86 -13.59 -1.04 54.36
C GLN A 86 -12.09 -0.77 54.27
N MET A 87 -11.29 -1.21 55.27
CA MET A 87 -9.84 -1.11 55.25
C MET A 87 -9.20 -2.01 54.16
N ILE A 88 -9.82 -3.15 53.83
CA ILE A 88 -9.37 -4.05 52.79
C ILE A 88 -9.83 -3.57 51.41
N ILE A 89 -11.07 -3.14 51.23
CA ILE A 89 -11.63 -2.69 49.94
C ILE A 89 -10.98 -1.40 49.45
N LEU A 90 -10.69 -0.46 50.38
CA LEU A 90 -10.12 0.84 49.99
C LEU A 90 -8.82 0.77 49.20
N PRO A 91 -7.81 -0.05 49.58
CA PRO A 91 -6.63 -0.28 48.74
C PRO A 91 -6.88 -1.23 47.54
N PHE A 92 -7.93 -2.08 47.60
CA PHE A 92 -8.25 -3.01 46.55
C PHE A 92 -8.81 -2.31 45.30
N ILE A 93 -9.57 -1.22 45.46
CA ILE A 93 -10.15 -0.46 44.35
C ILE A 93 -9.08 0.09 43.40
N PRO A 94 -8.03 0.81 43.84
CA PRO A 94 -6.99 1.29 42.96
C PRO A 94 -6.18 0.16 42.35
N ILE A 95 -5.94 -0.93 43.07
CA ILE A 95 -5.23 -2.12 42.53
C ILE A 95 -6.07 -2.76 41.43
N LEU A 96 -7.37 -2.97 41.62
CA LEU A 96 -8.28 -3.50 40.61
C LEU A 96 -8.35 -2.57 39.40
N ALA A 97 -8.42 -1.27 39.60
CA ALA A 97 -8.41 -0.26 38.54
C ALA A 97 -7.13 -0.36 37.71
N LEU A 98 -5.96 -0.50 38.33
CA LEU A 98 -4.68 -0.70 37.65
C LEU A 98 -4.64 -2.02 36.87
N ILE A 99 -5.16 -3.10 37.43
CA ILE A 99 -5.23 -4.40 36.74
C ILE A 99 -6.11 -4.29 35.50
N VAL A 100 -7.28 -3.67 35.62
CA VAL A 100 -8.18 -3.46 34.46
C VAL A 100 -7.52 -2.57 33.42
N GLN A 101 -6.93 -1.46 33.84
CA GLN A 101 -6.23 -0.54 32.92
C GLN A 101 -5.07 -1.21 32.20
N THR A 102 -4.21 -1.94 32.93
CA THR A 102 -3.08 -2.66 32.31
C THR A 102 -3.55 -3.79 31.40
N SER A 103 -4.65 -4.47 31.73
CA SER A 103 -5.25 -5.51 30.87
C SER A 103 -5.79 -4.93 29.57
N VAL A 104 -6.45 -3.78 29.63
CA VAL A 104 -6.94 -3.06 28.43
C VAL A 104 -5.76 -2.59 27.55
N ILE A 105 -4.73 -2.01 28.16
CA ILE A 105 -3.51 -1.59 27.44
C ILE A 105 -2.84 -2.79 26.79
N LEU A 106 -2.67 -3.89 27.52
CA LEU A 106 -2.06 -5.11 26.99
C LEU A 106 -2.89 -5.69 25.84
N HIS A 107 -4.21 -5.76 25.99
CA HIS A 107 -5.11 -6.24 24.95
C HIS A 107 -4.98 -5.38 23.66
N ASN A 108 -5.03 -4.08 23.78
CA ASN A 108 -4.85 -3.16 22.67
C ASN A 108 -3.46 -3.32 22.00
N LEU A 109 -2.41 -3.49 22.81
CA LEU A 109 -1.05 -3.72 22.31
C LEU A 109 -0.92 -5.03 21.52
N LEU A 110 -1.61 -6.09 21.97
CA LEU A 110 -1.61 -7.38 21.28
C LEU A 110 -2.34 -7.31 19.93
N ILE A 111 -3.54 -6.74 19.90
CA ILE A 111 -4.30 -6.52 18.65
C ILE A 111 -3.43 -5.74 17.67
N TYR A 112 -2.84 -4.67 18.16
CA TYR A 112 -1.98 -3.82 17.39
C TYR A 112 -0.74 -4.55 16.81
N ARG A 113 -0.07 -5.35 17.64
CA ARG A 113 1.07 -6.16 17.17
C ARG A 113 0.67 -7.11 16.06
N MET A 114 -0.53 -7.68 16.13
CA MET A 114 -1.09 -8.52 15.07
C MET A 114 -1.30 -7.72 13.78
N GLU A 115 -1.92 -6.56 13.86
CA GLU A 115 -2.18 -5.69 12.70
C GLU A 115 -0.87 -5.27 11.99
N VAL A 116 0.15 -4.87 12.74
CA VAL A 116 1.47 -4.53 12.16
C VAL A 116 2.13 -5.73 11.52
N SER A 117 2.05 -6.91 12.15
CA SER A 117 2.61 -8.15 11.60
C SER A 117 1.93 -8.54 10.29
N ASP A 118 0.61 -8.38 10.21
CA ASP A 118 -0.14 -8.66 8.99
C ASP A 118 0.24 -7.71 7.85
N ILE A 119 0.35 -6.42 8.13
CA ILE A 119 0.81 -5.43 7.14
C ILE A 119 2.24 -5.75 6.67
N GLU A 120 3.15 -6.10 7.58
CA GLU A 120 4.53 -6.47 7.22
C GLU A 120 4.56 -7.72 6.33
N THR A 121 3.75 -8.71 6.63
CA THR A 121 3.62 -9.94 5.85
C THR A 121 3.09 -9.65 4.45
N GLN A 122 2.01 -8.89 4.33
CA GLN A 122 1.41 -8.50 3.04
C GLN A 122 2.38 -7.67 2.18
N VAL A 123 3.06 -6.70 2.78
CA VAL A 123 4.09 -5.91 2.09
C VAL A 123 5.25 -6.80 1.62
N THR A 124 5.63 -7.79 2.41
CA THR A 124 6.69 -8.74 2.04
C THR A 124 6.26 -9.58 0.85
N ILE A 125 5.06 -10.16 0.89
CA ILE A 125 4.47 -10.93 -0.22
C ILE A 125 4.40 -10.05 -1.48
N ALA A 126 3.83 -8.85 -1.38
CA ALA A 126 3.68 -7.94 -2.51
C ALA A 126 5.03 -7.55 -3.13
N THR A 127 6.03 -7.25 -2.30
CA THR A 127 7.36 -6.84 -2.80
C THR A 127 8.17 -8.00 -3.38
N ASP A 128 8.00 -9.22 -2.86
CA ASP A 128 8.69 -10.41 -3.38
C ASP A 128 8.03 -10.87 -4.69
N LEU A 129 6.71 -10.90 -4.75
CA LEU A 129 5.98 -11.13 -5.99
C LEU A 129 6.36 -10.11 -7.08
N GLY A 130 6.46 -8.83 -6.72
CA GLY A 130 6.90 -7.78 -7.65
C GLY A 130 8.33 -7.96 -8.15
N LYS A 131 9.23 -8.59 -7.38
CA LYS A 131 10.58 -8.96 -7.86
C LYS A 131 10.50 -10.06 -8.93
N VAL A 132 9.71 -11.11 -8.67
CA VAL A 132 9.52 -12.21 -9.61
C VAL A 132 8.91 -11.70 -10.92
N VAL A 133 7.83 -10.92 -10.83
CA VAL A 133 7.21 -10.28 -12.00
C VAL A 133 8.25 -9.50 -12.82
N THR A 134 9.09 -8.70 -12.14
CA THR A 134 10.16 -7.95 -12.84
C THR A 134 11.15 -8.84 -13.55
N ARG A 135 11.51 -10.00 -12.97
CA ARG A 135 12.43 -10.96 -13.62
C ARG A 135 11.80 -11.64 -14.81
N LEU A 136 10.55 -12.06 -14.69
CA LEU A 136 9.80 -12.65 -15.81
C LEU A 136 9.58 -11.65 -16.96
N GLN A 137 9.32 -10.37 -16.66
CA GLN A 137 9.22 -9.32 -17.68
C GLN A 137 10.54 -9.09 -18.42
N LEU A 138 11.68 -9.15 -17.70
CA LEU A 138 13.01 -9.07 -18.30
C LEU A 138 13.29 -10.28 -19.18
N GLU A 139 13.06 -11.46 -18.65
CA GLU A 139 13.26 -12.73 -19.35
C GLU A 139 12.44 -12.76 -20.64
N ARG A 140 11.15 -12.42 -20.58
CA ARG A 140 10.30 -12.30 -21.78
C ARG A 140 10.91 -11.38 -22.83
N SER A 141 11.38 -10.19 -22.43
CA SER A 141 11.90 -9.20 -23.37
C SER A 141 13.14 -9.70 -24.09
N GLU A 142 14.04 -10.37 -23.36
CA GLU A 142 15.28 -10.90 -23.92
C GLU A 142 15.04 -12.16 -24.76
N VAL A 143 14.14 -13.04 -24.32
CA VAL A 143 13.75 -14.22 -25.11
C VAL A 143 13.03 -13.82 -26.39
N ALA A 144 12.08 -12.88 -26.32
CA ALA A 144 11.39 -12.39 -27.53
C ALA A 144 12.37 -11.75 -28.53
N PHE A 145 13.35 -11.00 -28.02
CA PHE A 145 14.39 -10.40 -28.86
C PHE A 145 15.34 -11.46 -29.46
N TYR A 146 15.72 -12.47 -28.69
CA TYR A 146 16.51 -13.59 -29.15
C TYR A 146 15.80 -14.32 -30.30
N VAL A 147 14.53 -14.66 -30.14
CA VAL A 147 13.72 -15.31 -31.18
C VAL A 147 13.55 -14.38 -32.39
N PHE A 148 13.36 -13.06 -32.18
CA PHE A 148 13.25 -12.08 -33.27
C PHE A 148 14.51 -12.01 -34.14
N THR A 149 15.69 -12.06 -33.52
CA THR A 149 17.01 -11.94 -34.19
C THR A 149 17.56 -13.29 -34.63
N ASN A 150 16.81 -14.35 -34.46
CA ASN A 150 17.25 -15.74 -34.73
C ASN A 150 18.62 -16.04 -34.08
N GLY A 151 18.78 -15.62 -32.82
CA GLY A 151 20.00 -15.81 -32.03
C GLY A 151 21.21 -14.96 -32.41
N SER A 152 21.12 -14.15 -33.48
CA SER A 152 22.27 -13.40 -34.02
C SER A 152 22.69 -12.20 -33.16
N HIS A 153 21.76 -11.64 -32.37
CA HIS A 153 21.98 -10.51 -31.49
C HIS A 153 21.48 -10.81 -30.05
N THR A 154 22.31 -11.43 -29.24
CA THR A 154 22.05 -11.66 -27.82
C THR A 154 22.74 -10.61 -26.98
N ARG A 155 21.97 -9.82 -26.23
CA ARG A 155 22.49 -8.84 -25.24
C ARG A 155 23.00 -9.49 -23.97
N SER A 156 22.44 -10.65 -23.63
CA SER A 156 22.81 -11.38 -22.42
C SER A 156 22.76 -12.88 -22.66
N ASN A 157 23.55 -13.61 -21.89
CA ASN A 157 23.46 -15.05 -21.84
C ASN A 157 22.09 -15.45 -21.26
N LEU A 158 21.20 -16.04 -22.06
CA LEU A 158 19.87 -16.46 -21.64
C LEU A 158 19.91 -17.41 -20.43
N THR A 159 20.89 -18.32 -20.39
CA THR A 159 21.09 -19.21 -19.24
C THR A 159 21.31 -18.46 -17.95
N GLN A 160 22.12 -17.38 -17.97
CA GLN A 160 22.32 -16.53 -16.81
C GLN A 160 21.02 -15.80 -16.42
N ARG A 161 20.22 -15.38 -17.41
CA ARG A 161 18.94 -14.73 -17.18
C ARG A 161 17.94 -15.68 -16.51
N PHE A 162 17.86 -16.90 -16.98
CA PHE A 162 17.03 -17.96 -16.40
C PHE A 162 17.43 -18.24 -14.96
N ALA A 163 18.73 -18.39 -14.68
CA ALA A 163 19.23 -18.61 -13.33
C ALA A 163 18.85 -17.47 -12.35
N ILE A 164 18.88 -16.21 -12.82
CA ILE A 164 18.48 -15.05 -12.00
C ILE A 164 16.95 -15.07 -11.71
N THR A 165 16.13 -15.49 -12.67
CA THR A 165 14.69 -15.65 -12.47
C THR A 165 14.41 -16.78 -11.49
N ASP A 166 15.08 -17.93 -11.62
CA ASP A 166 14.96 -19.08 -10.73
C ASP A 166 15.39 -18.74 -9.32
N GLN A 167 16.47 -17.99 -9.16
CA GLN A 167 16.88 -17.48 -7.85
C GLN A 167 15.81 -16.57 -7.23
N ALA A 168 15.15 -15.72 -8.02
CA ALA A 168 14.08 -14.86 -7.50
C ALA A 168 12.85 -15.67 -7.07
N LEU A 169 12.51 -16.72 -7.82
CA LEU A 169 11.42 -17.66 -7.51
C LEU A 169 11.73 -18.46 -6.23
N ASN A 170 12.96 -18.95 -6.09
CA ASN A 170 13.39 -19.73 -4.92
C ASN A 170 13.47 -18.88 -3.65
N ASN A 171 13.80 -17.59 -3.78
CA ASN A 171 13.90 -16.66 -2.66
C ASN A 171 12.55 -16.09 -2.19
N MET A 172 11.43 -16.46 -2.81
CA MET A 172 10.10 -16.08 -2.30
C MET A 172 9.83 -16.76 -0.97
N THR A 173 9.50 -15.99 0.04
CA THR A 173 9.17 -16.50 1.39
C THR A 173 7.84 -17.22 1.39
N THR A 174 6.87 -16.70 0.65
CA THR A 174 5.51 -17.26 0.57
C THR A 174 5.16 -17.42 -0.91
N TRP A 175 4.84 -18.64 -1.33
CA TRP A 175 4.32 -18.90 -2.66
C TRP A 175 2.80 -18.73 -2.62
N SER A 176 2.31 -17.84 -3.43
CA SER A 176 0.88 -17.74 -3.71
C SER A 176 0.57 -18.57 -4.91
N GLU A 177 -0.50 -19.33 -4.86
CA GLU A 177 -0.96 -20.09 -6.00
C GLU A 177 -1.16 -19.15 -7.20
N VAL A 178 -0.41 -19.38 -8.26
CA VAL A 178 -0.46 -18.55 -9.47
C VAL A 178 -1.30 -19.25 -10.50
N SER A 179 -2.35 -18.58 -10.94
CA SER A 179 -3.16 -19.06 -12.07
C SER A 179 -2.37 -18.92 -13.37
N VAL A 180 -2.12 -20.03 -14.03
CA VAL A 180 -1.45 -20.11 -15.33
C VAL A 180 -2.45 -20.64 -16.35
N PRO A 181 -2.49 -20.13 -17.59
CA PRO A 181 -3.38 -20.64 -18.62
C PRO A 181 -3.18 -22.14 -18.83
N SER A 182 -4.26 -22.89 -18.95
CA SER A 182 -4.22 -24.29 -19.34
C SER A 182 -3.84 -24.39 -20.82
N HIS A 183 -3.21 -25.49 -21.20
CA HIS A 183 -2.85 -25.76 -22.60
C HIS A 183 -4.10 -25.98 -23.48
N ASP A 184 -5.20 -26.41 -22.87
CA ASP A 184 -6.42 -26.81 -23.58
C ASP A 184 -7.53 -25.75 -23.57
N ASP A 185 -7.48 -24.80 -22.60
CA ASP A 185 -8.47 -23.71 -22.47
C ASP A 185 -7.79 -22.45 -22.01
N GLU A 186 -7.75 -21.39 -22.83
CA GLU A 186 -7.13 -20.10 -22.50
C GLU A 186 -7.82 -19.38 -21.31
N ASP A 187 -9.08 -19.75 -20.99
CA ASP A 187 -9.91 -19.09 -19.97
C ASP A 187 -9.86 -19.77 -18.60
N ILE A 188 -9.37 -21.01 -18.50
CA ILE A 188 -9.32 -21.74 -17.22
C ILE A 188 -7.88 -21.72 -16.71
N GLY A 189 -7.60 -20.81 -15.78
CA GLY A 189 -6.31 -20.76 -15.10
C GLY A 189 -6.14 -21.94 -14.15
N VAL A 190 -5.08 -22.72 -14.31
CA VAL A 190 -4.68 -23.77 -13.37
C VAL A 190 -3.83 -23.15 -12.26
N MET A 191 -4.24 -23.37 -11.02
CA MET A 191 -3.48 -22.93 -9.85
C MET A 191 -2.27 -23.85 -9.65
N LEU A 192 -1.07 -23.33 -9.82
CA LEU A 192 0.17 -24.10 -9.73
C LEU A 192 0.90 -23.84 -8.40
N ASN A 193 1.40 -24.90 -7.82
CA ASN A 193 2.39 -24.80 -6.75
C ASN A 193 3.77 -24.41 -7.35
N ARG A 194 4.73 -24.03 -6.48
CA ARG A 194 6.06 -23.56 -6.91
C ARG A 194 6.81 -24.56 -7.80
N THR A 195 6.81 -25.83 -7.44
CA THR A 195 7.57 -26.87 -8.15
C THR A 195 6.98 -27.13 -9.53
N GLU A 196 5.68 -27.16 -9.64
CA GLU A 196 4.95 -27.34 -10.89
C GLU A 196 5.12 -26.13 -11.81
N PHE A 197 5.06 -24.92 -11.26
CA PHE A 197 5.34 -23.70 -12.01
C PHE A 197 6.76 -23.69 -12.59
N LEU A 198 7.78 -24.03 -11.77
CA LEU A 198 9.17 -24.13 -12.23
C LEU A 198 9.36 -25.20 -13.31
N SER A 199 8.69 -26.35 -13.18
CA SER A 199 8.73 -27.38 -14.21
C SER A 199 8.19 -26.86 -15.54
N ARG A 200 6.99 -26.26 -15.53
CA ARG A 200 6.39 -25.69 -16.75
C ARG A 200 7.22 -24.55 -17.35
N LEU A 201 7.83 -23.72 -16.52
CA LEU A 201 8.71 -22.66 -16.97
C LEU A 201 9.95 -23.22 -17.69
N ASN A 202 10.54 -24.29 -17.15
CA ASN A 202 11.70 -24.95 -17.77
C ASN A 202 11.34 -25.66 -19.05
N ASP A 203 10.21 -26.39 -19.06
CA ASP A 203 9.70 -27.04 -20.29
C ASP A 203 9.49 -26.03 -21.42
N PHE A 204 8.99 -24.83 -21.07
CA PHE A 204 8.81 -23.74 -22.02
C PHE A 204 10.15 -23.16 -22.50
N ARG A 205 11.14 -22.99 -21.63
CA ARG A 205 12.50 -22.54 -21.98
C ARG A 205 13.22 -23.53 -22.90
N ASP A 206 13.00 -24.81 -22.69
CA ASP A 206 13.57 -25.87 -23.53
C ASP A 206 13.00 -25.82 -24.96
N LYS A 207 11.69 -25.54 -25.11
CA LYS A 207 11.07 -25.30 -26.41
C LYS A 207 11.68 -24.10 -27.15
N ILE A 208 11.98 -23.01 -26.43
CA ILE A 208 12.62 -21.83 -27.01
C ILE A 208 14.03 -22.19 -27.51
N SER A 209 14.74 -22.97 -26.73
CA SER A 209 16.11 -23.41 -27.09
C SER A 209 16.15 -24.34 -28.30
N SER A 210 15.06 -25.06 -28.58
CA SER A 210 14.91 -25.93 -29.74
C SER A 210 14.43 -25.20 -31.01
N GLU A 211 14.30 -23.86 -30.97
CA GLU A 211 13.80 -23.02 -32.08
C GLU A 211 12.36 -23.33 -32.55
N GLU A 212 11.59 -24.06 -31.74
CA GLU A 212 10.21 -24.43 -32.07
C GLU A 212 9.18 -23.34 -31.73
N SER A 213 9.59 -22.29 -30.99
CA SER A 213 8.67 -21.27 -30.48
C SER A 213 8.60 -20.03 -31.36
N SER A 214 7.39 -19.53 -31.60
CA SER A 214 7.17 -18.23 -32.23
C SER A 214 7.25 -17.08 -31.23
N ILE A 215 7.58 -15.88 -31.73
CA ILE A 215 7.55 -14.65 -30.89
C ILE A 215 6.17 -14.45 -30.23
N ALA A 216 5.09 -14.76 -30.95
CA ALA A 216 3.73 -14.62 -30.44
C ALA A 216 3.47 -15.56 -29.25
N GLU A 217 3.93 -16.80 -29.37
CA GLU A 217 3.81 -17.81 -28.30
C GLU A 217 4.60 -17.38 -27.05
N VAL A 218 5.87 -16.96 -27.24
CA VAL A 218 6.68 -16.40 -26.13
C VAL A 218 5.97 -15.25 -25.44
N MET A 219 5.47 -14.29 -26.21
CA MET A 219 4.79 -13.13 -25.67
C MET A 219 3.52 -13.52 -24.91
N ASN A 220 2.70 -14.41 -25.47
CA ASN A 220 1.44 -14.84 -24.85
C ASN A 220 1.70 -15.58 -23.54
N TRP A 221 2.63 -16.52 -23.53
CA TRP A 221 2.94 -17.32 -22.37
C TRP A 221 3.41 -16.49 -21.18
N TYR A 222 4.47 -15.67 -21.35
CA TYR A 222 4.96 -14.81 -20.28
C TYR A 222 3.93 -13.75 -19.84
N THR A 223 3.16 -13.20 -20.78
CA THR A 223 2.14 -12.17 -20.46
C THR A 223 1.02 -12.77 -19.64
N SER A 224 0.59 -13.98 -19.90
CA SER A 224 -0.45 -14.68 -19.14
C SER A 224 -0.02 -14.92 -17.70
N ILE A 225 1.19 -15.44 -17.49
CA ILE A 225 1.76 -15.64 -16.16
C ILE A 225 1.89 -14.31 -15.41
N THR A 226 2.50 -13.32 -16.06
CA THR A 226 2.68 -11.99 -15.43
C THR A 226 1.34 -11.36 -15.07
N ARG A 227 0.31 -11.54 -15.90
CA ARG A 227 -1.07 -11.07 -15.63
C ARG A 227 -1.64 -11.76 -14.39
N GLY A 228 -1.51 -13.09 -14.28
CA GLY A 228 -1.96 -13.85 -13.10
C GLY A 228 -1.30 -13.34 -11.83
N MET A 229 0.02 -13.19 -11.84
CA MET A 229 0.78 -12.65 -10.68
C MET A 229 0.37 -11.22 -10.32
N LEU A 230 0.14 -10.35 -11.32
CA LEU A 230 -0.28 -8.98 -11.08
C LEU A 230 -1.74 -8.87 -10.58
N ASN A 231 -2.61 -9.79 -10.98
CA ASN A 231 -3.96 -9.88 -10.45
C ASN A 231 -3.93 -10.31 -8.98
N HIS A 232 -3.15 -11.34 -8.64
CA HIS A 232 -2.95 -11.76 -7.25
C HIS A 232 -2.37 -10.63 -6.40
N LEU A 233 -1.37 -9.90 -6.91
CA LEU A 233 -0.86 -8.69 -6.23
C LEU A 233 -1.96 -7.65 -5.96
N THR A 234 -2.94 -7.54 -6.86
CA THR A 234 -4.06 -6.61 -6.69
C THR A 234 -4.98 -7.03 -5.55
N GLU A 235 -5.21 -8.33 -5.37
CA GLU A 235 -6.02 -8.89 -4.28
C GLU A 235 -5.34 -8.65 -2.92
N GLN A 236 -4.05 -8.90 -2.84
CA GLN A 236 -3.27 -8.64 -1.62
C GLN A 236 -3.31 -7.17 -1.18
N ILE A 237 -3.36 -6.22 -2.11
CA ILE A 237 -3.42 -4.79 -1.79
C ILE A 237 -4.80 -4.37 -1.26
N LYS A 238 -5.87 -5.02 -1.67
CA LYS A 238 -7.24 -4.72 -1.18
C LYS A 238 -7.39 -5.00 0.31
N GLU A 239 -6.68 -5.98 0.83
CA GLU A 239 -6.75 -6.38 2.24
C GLU A 239 -6.07 -5.37 3.19
N THR A 240 -5.20 -4.49 2.67
CA THR A 240 -4.40 -3.53 3.46
C THR A 240 -5.04 -2.13 3.63
N ASP A 241 -6.31 -1.96 3.40
CA ASP A 241 -6.96 -0.65 3.20
C ASP A 241 -6.87 0.32 4.41
N ASN A 242 -6.62 -0.15 5.62
CA ASN A 242 -6.60 0.67 6.84
C ASN A 242 -5.25 1.35 7.14
N SER A 243 -4.18 1.04 6.42
CA SER A 243 -2.87 1.63 6.64
C SER A 243 -2.52 2.63 5.54
N GLY A 244 -1.92 3.76 5.85
CA GLY A 244 -1.44 4.72 4.85
C GLY A 244 -0.41 4.13 3.86
N VAL A 245 -0.05 2.85 4.01
CA VAL A 245 0.86 2.08 3.14
C VAL A 245 0.18 1.72 1.82
N TRP A 246 -1.15 1.55 1.79
CA TRP A 246 -1.91 1.15 0.61
C TRP A 246 -1.65 2.04 -0.63
N ARG A 247 -1.48 3.35 -0.44
CA ARG A 247 -1.18 4.28 -1.55
C ARG A 247 0.13 3.94 -2.26
N TYR A 248 1.13 3.57 -1.49
CA TYR A 248 2.45 3.18 -2.03
C TYR A 248 2.41 1.82 -2.69
N LEU A 249 1.66 0.86 -2.12
CA LEU A 249 1.43 -0.45 -2.72
C LEU A 249 0.64 -0.33 -4.03
N LEU A 250 -0.38 0.53 -4.07
CA LEU A 250 -1.13 0.82 -5.29
C LEU A 250 -0.23 1.45 -6.36
N GLY A 251 0.60 2.42 -5.98
CA GLY A 251 1.61 3.00 -6.87
C GLY A 251 2.61 1.93 -7.37
N PHE A 252 3.04 1.03 -6.51
CA PHE A 252 3.94 -0.07 -6.86
C PHE A 252 3.30 -1.03 -7.88
N LYS A 253 2.06 -1.45 -7.64
CA LYS A 253 1.28 -2.27 -8.57
C LYS A 253 1.12 -1.57 -9.93
N ASN A 254 0.75 -0.30 -9.92
CA ASN A 254 0.54 0.47 -11.14
C ASN A 254 1.85 0.60 -11.94
N LEU A 255 2.98 0.80 -11.28
CA LEU A 255 4.28 0.86 -11.93
C LEU A 255 4.67 -0.48 -12.57
N LEU A 256 4.44 -1.61 -11.87
CA LEU A 256 4.65 -2.95 -12.43
C LEU A 256 3.79 -3.18 -13.67
N ARG A 257 2.51 -2.81 -13.61
CA ARG A 257 1.59 -2.93 -14.77
C ARG A 257 1.96 -1.97 -15.90
N SER A 258 2.46 -0.78 -15.58
CA SER A 258 2.99 0.16 -16.58
C SER A 258 4.15 -0.46 -17.33
N ILE A 259 5.15 -1.00 -16.63
CA ILE A 259 6.31 -1.68 -17.22
C ILE A 259 5.86 -2.87 -18.09
N GLU A 260 4.85 -3.62 -17.62
CA GLU A 260 4.26 -4.72 -18.39
C GLU A 260 3.68 -4.23 -19.73
N CYS A 261 2.83 -3.20 -19.67
CA CYS A 261 2.20 -2.64 -20.86
C CYS A 261 3.22 -2.04 -21.82
N ILE A 262 4.21 -1.31 -21.32
CA ILE A 262 5.30 -0.76 -22.14
C ILE A 262 6.11 -1.89 -22.81
N GLY A 263 6.40 -2.98 -22.09
CA GLY A 263 7.10 -4.14 -22.65
C GLY A 263 6.31 -4.82 -23.76
N ILE A 264 5.00 -4.98 -23.60
CA ILE A 264 4.12 -5.53 -24.65
C ILE A 264 4.08 -4.58 -25.85
N ALA A 265 3.91 -3.27 -25.64
CA ALA A 265 3.93 -2.27 -26.71
C ALA A 265 5.27 -2.29 -27.47
N THR A 266 6.39 -2.47 -26.74
CA THR A 266 7.73 -2.60 -27.35
C THR A 266 7.80 -3.75 -28.36
N SER A 267 7.22 -4.91 -28.04
CA SER A 267 7.20 -6.05 -28.95
C SER A 267 6.43 -5.78 -30.24
N TYR A 268 5.32 -5.04 -30.16
CA TYR A 268 4.61 -4.58 -31.35
C TYR A 268 5.40 -3.53 -32.14
N GLY A 269 6.14 -2.66 -31.45
CA GLY A 269 7.04 -1.71 -32.12
C GLY A 269 8.16 -2.40 -32.87
N ILE A 270 8.81 -3.43 -32.32
CA ILE A 270 9.79 -4.27 -33.00
C ILE A 270 9.15 -4.90 -34.26
N LYS A 271 7.94 -5.45 -34.13
CA LYS A 271 7.20 -6.03 -35.27
C LYS A 271 6.90 -5.00 -36.36
N TYR A 272 6.60 -3.73 -35.98
CA TYR A 272 6.38 -2.65 -36.94
C TYR A 272 7.62 -2.35 -37.76
N PHE A 273 8.76 -2.14 -37.12
CA PHE A 273 10.01 -1.84 -37.86
C PHE A 273 10.50 -3.04 -38.67
N GLY A 274 10.33 -4.26 -38.13
CA GLY A 274 10.74 -5.47 -38.82
C GLY A 274 9.85 -5.87 -40.01
N ARG A 275 8.57 -5.46 -40.03
CA ARG A 275 7.63 -5.79 -41.13
C ARG A 275 7.22 -4.56 -41.96
N GLY A 276 7.50 -3.37 -41.47
CA GLY A 276 7.17 -2.09 -42.11
C GLY A 276 5.72 -1.60 -41.89
N VAL A 277 4.84 -2.44 -41.34
CA VAL A 277 3.44 -2.08 -41.03
C VAL A 277 2.87 -3.08 -40.02
N LEU A 278 1.95 -2.61 -39.18
CA LEU A 278 1.14 -3.45 -38.29
C LEU A 278 -0.22 -3.74 -38.93
N GLY A 279 -0.67 -4.99 -38.87
CA GLY A 279 -2.07 -5.32 -39.13
C GLY A 279 -2.99 -4.74 -38.04
N THR A 280 -4.28 -4.66 -38.34
CA THR A 280 -5.28 -3.96 -37.49
C THR A 280 -5.25 -4.41 -36.03
N GLU A 281 -5.23 -5.71 -35.76
CA GLU A 281 -5.21 -6.25 -34.39
C GLU A 281 -3.93 -5.85 -33.64
N ALA A 282 -2.76 -6.02 -34.27
CA ALA A 282 -1.47 -5.64 -33.67
C ALA A 282 -1.36 -4.13 -33.44
N TYR A 283 -1.93 -3.32 -34.34
CA TYR A 283 -1.97 -1.86 -34.20
C TYR A 283 -2.86 -1.42 -33.03
N VAL A 284 -4.07 -1.99 -32.91
CA VAL A 284 -4.96 -1.73 -31.80
C VAL A 284 -4.32 -2.17 -30.46
N ALA A 285 -3.68 -3.34 -30.45
CA ALA A 285 -2.96 -3.84 -29.28
C ALA A 285 -1.80 -2.89 -28.88
N TYR A 286 -1.03 -2.40 -29.84
CA TYR A 286 0.02 -1.40 -29.60
C TYR A 286 -0.54 -0.15 -28.91
N ILE A 287 -1.58 0.48 -29.50
CA ILE A 287 -2.19 1.69 -28.96
C ILE A 287 -2.70 1.43 -27.53
N LYS A 288 -3.42 0.34 -27.32
CA LYS A 288 -3.98 -0.04 -26.03
C LYS A 288 -2.89 -0.12 -24.95
N HIS A 289 -1.81 -0.85 -25.24
CA HIS A 289 -0.75 -1.08 -24.26
C HIS A 289 0.15 0.15 -24.07
N ASP A 290 0.45 0.90 -25.12
CA ASP A 290 1.23 2.14 -25.00
C ASP A 290 0.49 3.21 -24.17
N SER A 291 -0.80 3.41 -24.46
CA SER A 291 -1.62 4.39 -23.73
C SER A 291 -1.83 3.98 -22.27
N LEU A 292 -2.18 2.71 -22.04
CA LEU A 292 -2.38 2.19 -20.68
C LEU A 292 -1.08 2.23 -19.86
N GLY A 293 0.07 1.91 -20.47
CA GLY A 293 1.36 1.98 -19.81
C GLY A 293 1.70 3.40 -19.33
N LYS A 294 1.47 4.39 -20.19
CA LYS A 294 1.70 5.80 -19.87
C LYS A 294 0.74 6.32 -18.79
N ASP A 295 -0.53 5.93 -18.86
CA ASP A 295 -1.55 6.32 -17.87
C ASP A 295 -1.25 5.74 -16.50
N LEU A 296 -0.92 4.46 -16.41
CA LEU A 296 -0.52 3.81 -15.16
C LEU A 296 0.74 4.42 -14.54
N LEU A 297 1.73 4.81 -15.37
CA LEU A 297 2.91 5.53 -14.90
C LEU A 297 2.56 6.88 -14.31
N ASN A 298 1.74 7.65 -15.00
CA ASN A 298 1.26 8.95 -14.52
C ASN A 298 0.45 8.79 -13.22
N GLY A 299 -0.44 7.80 -13.16
CA GLY A 299 -1.16 7.43 -11.94
C GLY A 299 -0.22 7.10 -10.78
N THR A 300 0.87 6.36 -11.04
CA THR A 300 1.89 6.06 -10.01
C THR A 300 2.52 7.34 -9.44
N LEU A 301 2.87 8.29 -10.31
CA LEU A 301 3.47 9.56 -9.88
C LEU A 301 2.49 10.41 -9.07
N ASN A 302 1.19 10.35 -9.41
CA ASN A 302 0.13 11.03 -8.64
C ASN A 302 -0.08 10.40 -7.26
N TYR A 303 -0.07 9.05 -7.16
CA TYR A 303 -0.18 8.36 -5.87
C TYR A 303 1.03 8.57 -4.97
N VAL A 304 2.22 8.67 -5.56
CA VAL A 304 3.49 8.82 -4.85
C VAL A 304 4.29 10.02 -5.39
N PRO A 305 3.91 11.26 -5.07
CA PRO A 305 4.54 12.47 -5.61
C PRO A 305 6.06 12.56 -5.38
N SER A 306 6.54 11.91 -4.32
CA SER A 306 7.99 11.86 -4.03
C SER A 306 8.82 11.06 -5.04
N LEU A 307 8.18 10.39 -6.01
CA LEU A 307 8.86 9.75 -7.14
C LEU A 307 9.06 10.70 -8.31
N PHE A 308 8.39 11.84 -8.33
CA PHE A 308 8.41 12.77 -9.46
C PHE A 308 9.81 13.31 -9.74
N ASP A 309 10.55 13.65 -8.68
CA ASP A 309 11.93 14.15 -8.83
C ASP A 309 12.85 13.05 -9.36
N ILE A 310 12.68 11.80 -8.90
CA ILE A 310 13.45 10.66 -9.40
C ILE A 310 13.11 10.40 -10.87
N TYR A 311 11.83 10.47 -11.24
CA TYR A 311 11.38 10.30 -12.61
C TYR A 311 11.91 11.38 -13.55
N ARG A 312 11.99 12.64 -13.10
CA ARG A 312 12.58 13.74 -13.89
C ARG A 312 14.08 13.56 -14.12
N ASN A 313 14.76 12.93 -13.17
CA ASN A 313 16.20 12.71 -13.20
C ASN A 313 16.58 11.30 -13.70
N LEU A 314 15.71 10.64 -14.50
CA LEU A 314 16.07 9.40 -15.16
C LEU A 314 17.30 9.62 -16.05
N ASN A 315 18.18 8.63 -16.11
CA ASN A 315 19.43 8.70 -16.88
C ASN A 315 19.17 8.49 -18.38
N LEU A 316 18.35 9.37 -18.95
CA LEU A 316 18.02 9.43 -20.36
C LEU A 316 18.44 10.79 -20.90
N SER A 317 19.14 10.81 -22.03
CA SER A 317 19.51 12.06 -22.69
C SER A 317 18.29 12.74 -23.31
N LYS A 318 18.39 14.04 -23.63
CA LYS A 318 17.35 14.74 -24.39
C LYS A 318 17.11 14.08 -25.75
N ALA A 319 18.16 13.54 -26.37
CA ALA A 319 18.08 12.80 -27.64
C ALA A 319 17.27 11.50 -27.46
N ASP A 320 17.48 10.75 -26.37
CA ASP A 320 16.71 9.54 -26.07
C ASP A 320 15.22 9.86 -25.96
N TYR A 321 14.85 10.90 -25.23
CA TYR A 321 13.45 11.34 -25.12
C TYR A 321 12.85 11.78 -26.45
N GLY A 322 13.64 12.50 -27.26
CA GLY A 322 13.27 12.90 -28.62
C GLY A 322 13.00 11.68 -29.51
N ASN A 323 13.89 10.70 -29.47
CA ASN A 323 13.76 9.46 -30.25
C ASN A 323 12.59 8.60 -29.79
N LEU A 324 12.35 8.44 -28.46
CA LEU A 324 11.18 7.75 -27.93
C LEU A 324 9.88 8.35 -28.47
N LYS A 325 9.76 9.68 -28.42
CA LYS A 325 8.59 10.39 -28.92
C LYS A 325 8.43 10.25 -30.43
N ASN A 326 9.53 10.35 -31.18
CA ASN A 326 9.53 10.24 -32.64
C ASN A 326 9.11 8.83 -33.07
N TRP A 327 9.68 7.78 -32.50
CA TRP A 327 9.34 6.41 -32.84
C TRP A 327 7.90 6.04 -32.45
N SER A 328 7.44 6.48 -31.28
CA SER A 328 6.03 6.32 -30.92
C SER A 328 5.11 7.00 -31.97
N ASN A 329 5.43 8.20 -32.42
CA ASN A 329 4.66 8.89 -33.44
C ASN A 329 4.69 8.20 -34.81
N ILE A 330 5.80 7.60 -35.18
CA ILE A 330 5.94 6.83 -36.42
C ILE A 330 5.02 5.58 -36.37
N ILE A 331 5.06 4.83 -35.28
CA ILE A 331 4.23 3.65 -35.10
C ILE A 331 2.74 4.02 -35.05
N LEU A 332 2.39 5.10 -34.35
CA LEU A 332 1.01 5.61 -34.26
C LEU A 332 0.44 6.01 -35.62
N LYS A 333 1.26 6.47 -36.56
CA LYS A 333 0.81 6.75 -37.92
C LYS A 333 0.57 5.49 -38.74
N ASN A 334 1.16 4.40 -38.36
CA ASN A 334 1.12 3.07 -39.00
C ASN A 334 1.26 3.12 -40.54
N ARG A 335 2.09 4.03 -41.05
CA ARG A 335 2.34 4.15 -42.49
C ARG A 335 3.29 3.06 -42.89
N LYS A 336 3.05 2.48 -44.09
CA LYS A 336 3.92 1.49 -44.67
C LYS A 336 5.33 2.06 -44.83
N LYS A 337 6.32 1.36 -44.26
CA LYS A 337 7.76 1.67 -44.34
C LYS A 337 8.49 0.45 -44.88
N SER A 338 9.68 0.63 -45.42
CA SER A 338 10.56 -0.50 -45.75
C SER A 338 10.92 -1.25 -44.45
N PRO A 339 10.82 -2.59 -44.43
CA PRO A 339 11.28 -3.40 -43.29
C PRO A 339 12.77 -3.12 -43.01
N SER A 340 13.10 -2.95 -41.73
CA SER A 340 14.48 -2.71 -41.28
C SER A 340 14.70 -3.42 -39.94
N VAL A 341 15.61 -4.37 -39.95
CA VAL A 341 16.05 -5.07 -38.72
C VAL A 341 16.87 -4.13 -37.85
N GLU A 342 17.68 -3.26 -38.45
CA GLU A 342 18.47 -2.26 -37.70
C GLU A 342 17.59 -1.29 -36.95
N ASP A 343 16.56 -0.69 -37.56
CA ASP A 343 15.57 0.16 -36.86
C ASP A 343 14.87 -0.60 -35.73
N SER A 344 14.62 -1.90 -35.88
CA SER A 344 14.01 -2.73 -34.83
C SER A 344 14.93 -2.91 -33.63
N ILE A 345 16.23 -3.09 -33.89
CA ILE A 345 17.27 -3.23 -32.85
C ILE A 345 17.43 -1.91 -32.11
N ASP A 346 17.61 -0.80 -32.81
CA ASP A 346 17.75 0.53 -32.23
C ASP A 346 16.54 0.92 -31.39
N TYR A 347 15.34 0.62 -31.90
CA TYR A 347 14.10 0.82 -31.14
C TYR A 347 14.08 -0.01 -29.86
N TYR A 348 14.40 -1.31 -29.96
CA TYR A 348 14.45 -2.19 -28.78
C TYR A 348 15.46 -1.70 -27.76
N ASP A 349 16.64 -1.28 -28.20
CA ASP A 349 17.72 -0.83 -27.35
C ASP A 349 17.33 0.40 -26.54
N LEU A 350 16.68 1.36 -27.19
CA LEU A 350 16.21 2.56 -26.49
C LEU A 350 15.05 2.23 -25.54
N MET A 351 14.10 1.39 -25.94
CA MET A 351 13.00 0.97 -25.08
C MET A 351 13.49 0.17 -23.88
N ALA A 352 14.48 -0.72 -24.05
CA ALA A 352 15.10 -1.47 -22.96
C ALA A 352 15.77 -0.51 -21.94
N LYS A 353 16.51 0.48 -22.45
CA LYS A 353 17.10 1.53 -21.59
C LYS A 353 16.03 2.29 -20.81
N TYR A 354 14.95 2.70 -21.45
CA TYR A 354 13.84 3.39 -20.79
C TYR A 354 13.18 2.52 -19.72
N VAL A 355 12.89 1.26 -20.02
CA VAL A 355 12.29 0.33 -19.06
C VAL A 355 13.24 0.03 -17.89
N ASP A 356 14.56 -0.03 -18.12
CA ASP A 356 15.54 -0.21 -17.05
C ASP A 356 15.55 0.99 -16.07
N GLU A 357 15.38 2.20 -16.58
CA GLU A 357 15.22 3.39 -15.74
C GLU A 357 13.91 3.32 -14.92
N LEU A 358 12.80 2.87 -15.50
CA LEU A 358 11.55 2.65 -14.75
C LEU A 358 11.70 1.57 -13.67
N ARG A 359 12.53 0.55 -13.90
CA ARG A 359 12.85 -0.47 -12.89
C ARG A 359 13.68 0.09 -11.73
N LYS A 360 14.52 1.12 -11.97
CA LYS A 360 15.18 1.85 -10.86
C LYS A 360 14.13 2.59 -10.01
N LEU A 361 13.18 3.26 -10.65
CA LEU A 361 12.05 3.90 -9.96
C LEU A 361 11.25 2.89 -9.12
N GLN A 362 11.02 1.71 -9.65
CA GLN A 362 10.36 0.61 -8.93
C GLN A 362 11.16 0.14 -7.70
N ARG A 363 12.49 0.05 -7.80
CA ARG A 363 13.34 -0.31 -6.65
C ARG A 363 13.27 0.74 -5.54
N GLU A 364 13.31 2.02 -5.90
CA GLU A 364 13.18 3.13 -4.95
C GLU A 364 11.81 3.11 -4.25
N LEU A 365 10.74 2.87 -5.00
CA LEU A 365 9.40 2.75 -4.43
C LEU A 365 9.31 1.60 -3.43
N ARG A 366 9.89 0.46 -3.73
CA ARG A 366 9.95 -0.70 -2.83
C ARG A 366 10.71 -0.39 -1.53
N ILE A 367 11.83 0.33 -1.62
CA ILE A 367 12.59 0.78 -0.43
C ILE A 367 11.72 1.71 0.41
N LYS A 368 11.02 2.67 -0.22
CA LYS A 368 10.11 3.59 0.48
C LYS A 368 8.97 2.86 1.19
N ILE A 369 8.35 1.85 0.56
CA ILE A 369 7.31 1.03 1.18
C ILE A 369 7.84 0.36 2.45
N ARG A 370 8.99 -0.29 2.39
CA ARG A 370 9.60 -0.93 3.57
C ARG A 370 9.93 0.07 4.68
N CYS A 371 10.48 1.23 4.33
CA CYS A 371 10.76 2.27 5.31
C CYS A 371 9.49 2.82 5.98
N LEU A 372 8.38 2.89 5.25
CA LEU A 372 7.08 3.31 5.81
C LEU A 372 6.54 2.31 6.81
N VAL A 373 6.60 1.01 6.52
CA VAL A 373 6.17 -0.04 7.45
C VAL A 373 6.97 0.05 8.76
N ILE A 374 8.29 0.17 8.68
CA ILE A 374 9.15 0.31 9.86
C ILE A 374 8.79 1.57 10.67
N ARG A 375 8.50 2.70 10.00
CA ARG A 375 8.08 3.93 10.68
C ARG A 375 6.71 3.77 11.35
N PHE A 376 5.79 3.16 10.66
CA PHE A 376 4.46 2.89 11.19
C PHE A 376 4.56 2.03 12.45
N ALA A 377 5.30 0.94 12.41
CA ALA A 377 5.57 0.10 13.58
C ALA A 377 6.18 0.87 14.76
N LYS A 378 7.20 1.74 14.50
CA LYS A 378 7.84 2.56 15.54
C LYS A 378 6.91 3.63 16.12
N LYS A 379 6.16 4.34 15.28
CA LYS A 379 5.25 5.41 15.73
C LYS A 379 4.20 4.86 16.68
N LEU A 380 3.71 3.71 16.38
CA LEU A 380 2.66 3.10 17.13
C LEU A 380 3.18 2.47 18.44
N PHE A 381 4.36 1.88 18.42
CA PHE A 381 5.05 1.44 19.66
C PHE A 381 5.22 2.61 20.64
N LEU A 382 5.61 3.79 20.15
CA LEU A 382 5.74 5.00 20.98
C LEU A 382 4.38 5.53 21.48
N TYR A 383 3.33 5.42 20.69
CA TYR A 383 1.99 5.88 21.08
C TYR A 383 1.39 5.05 22.23
N TYR A 384 1.74 3.76 22.35
CA TYR A 384 1.26 2.90 23.45
C TYR A 384 2.19 2.86 24.66
N LEU A 385 3.36 3.49 24.59
CA LEU A 385 4.30 3.63 25.70
C LEU A 385 4.04 4.92 26.53
N HIS A 386 3.31 5.88 25.96
CA HIS A 386 2.84 7.11 26.61
C HIS A 386 1.35 7.02 26.93
#